data_1b93d11395c7bfbab5795c19d33c6675
#
_entry.id   1b93d11395c7bfbab5795c19d33c6675
#
_cell.length_a   1.000
_cell.length_b   1.000
_cell.length_c   1.000
_cell.angle_alpha   90.00
_cell.angle_beta   90.00
_cell.angle_gamma   90.00
#
_symmetry.space_group_name_H-M   'P 1'
#
loop_
_entity.id
_entity.type
_entity.pdbx_description
1 polymer ?
#
loop_
_entity_poly.entity_id
_entity_poly.type
_entity_poly.pdbx_seq_one_letter_code
_entity_poly.pdbx_strand_id
1 'polypeptide(L)'
;VAQPAYVQGTLDTLLSADGSVDPAALSLRDTTFVVLDLETTGGAPDGGGITEIGAVKVRAGEELGVLGTLVNPGERIPPFITVLTGITEAMLAPAPPIEAVLPSLLEFLRGAVLVAHNAPYDVGFLKAACARHGHPWPQVRVLDTAALARRALTKDEVPNRKLGTLAQFFRAAVQPTHRALDDARATVDVLHGLIERLGSYKVHTLGDAIEFAKAVTPTQRRQRHLADGLPHVPGVYVFRAADERPLYVGTSVDIATRVRSYFTASEKRARMSEMIGAAVRVEAVECAHSLEAEVRELRLIAAHAPPYNRRSKYPERVVWLKLTAEAYPRLSVVRSLADDDAAYLGPFSSRRTAELAAAGVYDAVPLRQCTHKLSVKTRTPACALAELGRCPAPCEHEITPEEYAHRAALPFRTATYGDPQPLVDALLARIEALSDRQRYEEAAVIRSRLVALLRATVRMQRLGALTGISELVAARRNDAYGWEIVVVRHGRLAAAATSPPRLHPRPTLDMARATAETVLTGPGPVPAASAEETERILAWLERPDTRLVETSGDWVSPARGAARFTTLLTRAEAAASRRDSSVRSSVTDRSDDARSLRL
;
A
#
# COMPACT_ATOMS: atom_id res chain seq x y z
N VAL A 1 -25.98 14.79 11.02
CA VAL A 1 -24.72 14.39 11.65
C VAL A 1 -24.52 12.92 11.29
N ALA A 2 -23.75 12.65 10.23
CA ALA A 2 -23.43 11.30 9.79
C ALA A 2 -22.21 10.80 10.57
N GLN A 3 -22.33 9.66 11.25
CA GLN A 3 -21.21 8.95 11.87
C GLN A 3 -20.27 8.43 10.77
N PRO A 4 -18.94 8.52 10.93
CA PRO A 4 -18.00 7.94 9.96
C PRO A 4 -18.08 6.42 9.99
N ALA A 5 -18.22 5.80 8.83
CA ALA A 5 -18.20 4.36 8.67
C ALA A 5 -16.81 3.81 9.07
N TYR A 6 -16.74 3.11 10.18
CA TYR A 6 -15.58 2.33 10.59
C TYR A 6 -15.35 1.20 9.59
N VAL A 7 -14.18 1.17 9.00
CA VAL A 7 -13.75 0.09 8.09
C VAL A 7 -13.47 -1.16 8.92
N GLN A 8 -14.38 -2.11 8.87
CA GLN A 8 -14.35 -3.39 9.62
C GLN A 8 -13.24 -4.36 9.14
N GLY A 9 -12.42 -3.98 8.17
CA GLY A 9 -11.34 -4.81 7.61
C GLY A 9 -10.02 -4.80 8.37
N THR A 10 -9.90 -3.97 9.42
CA THR A 10 -8.64 -3.80 10.16
C THR A 10 -8.53 -4.67 11.41
N LEU A 11 -9.64 -5.18 11.95
CA LEU A 11 -9.62 -5.98 13.18
C LEU A 11 -9.08 -7.41 12.96
N ASP A 12 -9.40 -8.06 11.84
CA ASP A 12 -9.02 -9.45 11.59
C ASP A 12 -7.52 -9.64 11.28
N THR A 13 -6.81 -8.55 10.96
CA THR A 13 -5.35 -8.56 10.73
C THR A 13 -4.55 -8.28 12.01
N LEU A 14 -5.23 -7.84 13.06
CA LEU A 14 -4.64 -7.41 14.33
C LEU A 14 -4.71 -8.48 15.44
N LEU A 15 -5.46 -9.56 15.21
CA LEU A 15 -5.65 -10.60 16.23
C LEU A 15 -4.58 -11.69 16.13
N SER A 16 -3.94 -12.00 17.25
CA SER A 16 -3.12 -13.20 17.43
C SER A 16 -3.99 -14.48 17.38
N ALA A 17 -3.38 -15.65 17.26
CA ALA A 17 -4.08 -16.93 17.16
C ALA A 17 -5.01 -17.24 18.38
N ASP A 18 -4.83 -16.55 19.49
CA ASP A 18 -5.64 -16.61 20.73
C ASP A 18 -6.74 -15.54 20.82
N GLY A 19 -6.95 -14.76 19.73
CA GLY A 19 -7.93 -13.68 19.71
C GLY A 19 -7.47 -12.36 20.36
N SER A 20 -6.20 -12.27 20.82
CA SER A 20 -5.61 -11.02 21.32
C SER A 20 -5.01 -10.18 20.20
N VAL A 21 -5.03 -8.86 20.35
CA VAL A 21 -4.37 -7.95 19.39
C VAL A 21 -2.86 -8.07 19.55
N ASP A 22 -2.12 -8.43 18.47
CA ASP A 22 -0.65 -8.38 18.51
C ASP A 22 -0.20 -6.91 18.65
N PRO A 23 0.42 -6.53 19.78
CA PRO A 23 0.87 -5.17 20.00
C PRO A 23 1.87 -4.67 18.95
N ALA A 24 2.55 -5.56 18.22
CA ALA A 24 3.45 -5.16 17.11
C ALA A 24 2.69 -4.70 15.87
N ALA A 25 1.46 -5.17 15.68
CA ALA A 25 0.60 -4.80 14.57
C ALA A 25 -0.17 -3.49 14.81
N LEU A 26 -0.16 -2.96 16.04
CA LEU A 26 -0.79 -1.67 16.35
C LEU A 26 -0.13 -0.55 15.56
N SER A 27 -0.95 0.38 15.06
CA SER A 27 -0.44 1.60 14.47
C SER A 27 0.35 2.42 15.50
N LEU A 28 1.35 3.18 15.07
CA LEU A 28 2.09 4.07 15.97
C LEU A 28 1.16 5.10 16.63
N ARG A 29 0.09 5.50 15.97
CA ARG A 29 -0.92 6.40 16.52
C ARG A 29 -1.73 5.78 17.65
N ASP A 30 -2.11 4.50 17.52
CA ASP A 30 -2.94 3.80 18.50
C ASP A 30 -2.13 3.18 19.63
N THR A 31 -0.80 3.20 19.51
CA THR A 31 0.13 2.69 20.53
C THR A 31 0.19 3.66 21.71
N THR A 32 0.07 3.11 22.92
CA THR A 32 0.34 3.86 24.14
C THR A 32 1.83 3.78 24.45
N PHE A 33 2.47 4.93 24.58
CA PHE A 33 3.87 5.04 24.96
C PHE A 33 4.00 5.57 26.38
N VAL A 34 4.99 5.09 27.12
CA VAL A 34 5.50 5.75 28.32
C VAL A 34 6.92 6.20 28.01
N VAL A 35 7.09 7.49 27.84
CA VAL A 35 8.39 8.13 27.62
C VAL A 35 9.01 8.42 28.99
N LEU A 36 10.18 7.84 29.22
CA LEU A 36 10.85 7.86 30.52
C LEU A 36 12.27 8.38 30.39
N ASP A 37 12.68 9.10 31.39
CA ASP A 37 14.05 9.53 31.61
C ASP A 37 14.44 9.36 33.08
N LEU A 38 15.69 9.07 33.37
CA LEU A 38 16.24 8.87 34.71
C LEU A 38 17.43 9.77 34.95
N GLU A 39 17.48 10.41 36.13
CA GLU A 39 18.71 10.93 36.67
C GLU A 39 19.27 9.93 37.67
N THR A 40 20.58 9.78 37.68
CA THR A 40 21.28 8.74 38.47
C THR A 40 22.52 9.30 39.16
N THR A 41 23.06 8.54 40.10
CA THR A 41 24.37 8.86 40.70
C THR A 41 25.53 8.68 39.71
N GLY A 42 25.23 8.18 38.48
CA GLY A 42 26.23 7.85 37.45
C GLY A 42 26.74 6.41 37.58
N GLY A 43 27.73 6.08 36.75
CA GLY A 43 28.32 4.75 36.76
C GLY A 43 27.53 3.68 36.02
N ALA A 44 27.67 2.41 36.43
CA ALA A 44 27.00 1.27 35.88
C ALA A 44 25.70 0.94 36.65
N PRO A 45 24.67 0.33 36.02
CA PRO A 45 23.42 -0.03 36.66
C PRO A 45 23.54 -0.90 37.93
N ASP A 46 24.58 -1.74 38.00
CA ASP A 46 24.78 -2.64 39.14
C ASP A 46 25.33 -1.94 40.39
N GLY A 47 25.93 -0.74 40.23
CA GLY A 47 26.59 0.01 41.30
C GLY A 47 26.10 1.42 41.52
N GLY A 48 25.19 1.94 40.69
CA GLY A 48 24.65 3.30 40.80
C GLY A 48 23.21 3.32 41.30
N GLY A 49 22.82 4.44 41.92
CA GLY A 49 21.44 4.71 42.39
C GLY A 49 20.68 5.60 41.43
N ILE A 50 19.37 5.52 41.46
CA ILE A 50 18.44 6.42 40.75
C ILE A 50 18.16 7.61 41.70
N THR A 51 18.26 8.84 41.20
CA THR A 51 18.02 10.08 41.94
C THR A 51 16.72 10.78 41.56
N GLU A 52 16.28 10.63 40.31
CA GLU A 52 15.01 11.17 39.84
C GLU A 52 14.43 10.25 38.76
N ILE A 53 13.10 10.15 38.72
CA ILE A 53 12.34 9.48 37.66
C ILE A 53 11.37 10.48 37.06
N GLY A 54 11.40 10.62 35.73
CA GLY A 54 10.42 11.36 34.96
C GLY A 54 9.78 10.46 33.92
N ALA A 55 8.48 10.34 33.90
CA ALA A 55 7.77 9.54 32.90
C ALA A 55 6.48 10.22 32.45
N VAL A 56 6.24 10.22 31.13
CA VAL A 56 5.04 10.79 30.51
C VAL A 56 4.37 9.70 29.67
N LYS A 57 3.10 9.43 29.97
CA LYS A 57 2.29 8.50 29.20
C LYS A 57 1.52 9.25 28.11
N VAL A 58 1.70 8.83 26.85
CA VAL A 58 1.10 9.49 25.69
C VAL A 58 0.47 8.47 24.74
N ARG A 59 -0.60 8.90 24.05
CA ARG A 59 -1.24 8.14 22.97
C ARG A 59 -1.87 9.12 21.98
N ALA A 60 -1.70 8.88 20.68
CA ALA A 60 -2.26 9.72 19.61
C ALA A 60 -1.92 11.21 19.73
N GLY A 61 -0.79 11.56 20.33
CA GLY A 61 -0.38 12.96 20.59
C GLY A 61 -0.92 13.57 21.87
N GLU A 62 -1.74 12.86 22.65
CA GLU A 62 -2.31 13.33 23.91
C GLU A 62 -1.54 12.81 25.12
N GLU A 63 -1.31 13.65 26.13
CA GLU A 63 -0.74 13.26 27.42
C GLU A 63 -1.84 12.61 28.27
N LEU A 64 -1.67 11.34 28.63
CA LEU A 64 -2.60 10.54 29.43
C LEU A 64 -2.25 10.55 30.91
N GLY A 65 -1.03 10.90 31.28
CA GLY A 65 -0.58 10.97 32.67
C GLY A 65 0.91 11.23 32.78
N VAL A 66 1.30 11.67 33.96
CA VAL A 66 2.68 12.01 34.30
C VAL A 66 3.05 11.36 35.63
N LEU A 67 4.28 10.84 35.72
CA LEU A 67 4.90 10.41 36.96
C LEU A 67 6.25 11.12 37.06
N GLY A 68 6.42 11.94 38.09
CA GLY A 68 7.66 12.62 38.39
C GLY A 68 7.98 12.54 39.87
N THR A 69 9.15 12.03 40.23
CA THR A 69 9.55 11.92 41.63
C THR A 69 11.07 11.90 41.79
N LEU A 70 11.52 12.60 42.82
CA LEU A 70 12.87 12.37 43.35
C LEU A 70 12.95 11.02 44.04
N VAL A 71 14.09 10.39 44.03
CA VAL A 71 14.37 9.10 44.66
C VAL A 71 15.62 9.18 45.50
N ASN A 72 15.55 8.75 46.74
CA ASN A 72 16.72 8.66 47.58
C ASN A 72 17.55 7.42 47.20
N PRO A 73 18.76 7.59 46.64
CA PRO A 73 19.60 6.47 46.20
C PRO A 73 20.23 5.68 47.38
N GLY A 74 20.13 6.17 48.59
CA GLY A 74 20.79 5.57 49.76
C GLY A 74 22.30 5.72 49.79
N GLU A 75 22.88 6.51 48.88
CA GLU A 75 24.32 6.78 48.77
C GLU A 75 24.56 8.25 48.44
N ARG A 76 25.82 8.70 48.61
CA ARG A 76 26.22 10.08 48.28
C ARG A 76 26.19 10.32 46.77
N ILE A 77 25.76 11.52 46.40
CA ILE A 77 25.77 11.93 45.00
C ILE A 77 27.15 12.51 44.66
N PRO A 78 27.79 12.06 43.58
CA PRO A 78 29.03 12.69 43.11
C PRO A 78 28.82 14.18 42.81
N PRO A 79 29.73 15.09 43.22
CA PRO A 79 29.55 16.52 43.05
C PRO A 79 29.26 16.98 41.61
N PHE A 80 29.84 16.28 40.62
CA PHE A 80 29.59 16.61 39.20
C PHE A 80 28.15 16.32 38.77
N ILE A 81 27.48 15.32 39.35
CA ILE A 81 26.06 15.02 39.10
C ILE A 81 25.20 16.15 39.65
N THR A 82 25.48 16.62 40.86
CA THR A 82 24.78 17.79 41.43
C THR A 82 24.93 19.03 40.57
N VAL A 83 26.12 19.27 40.00
CA VAL A 83 26.34 20.41 39.09
C VAL A 83 25.57 20.24 37.78
N LEU A 84 25.46 19.00 37.28
CA LEU A 84 24.81 18.69 36.01
C LEU A 84 23.28 18.77 36.13
N THR A 85 22.71 18.15 37.17
CA THR A 85 21.26 17.95 37.33
C THR A 85 20.60 19.00 38.22
N GLY A 86 21.36 19.71 39.01
CA GLY A 86 20.87 20.59 40.06
C GLY A 86 20.29 19.85 41.28
N ILE A 87 20.30 18.51 41.29
CA ILE A 87 19.78 17.69 42.40
C ILE A 87 20.83 17.67 43.53
N THR A 88 20.42 18.05 44.72
CA THR A 88 21.26 18.09 45.91
C THR A 88 20.91 16.97 46.89
N GLU A 89 21.86 16.60 47.76
CA GLU A 89 21.59 15.62 48.83
C GLU A 89 20.44 16.07 49.75
N ALA A 90 20.32 17.39 50.00
CA ALA A 90 19.24 17.94 50.78
C ALA A 90 17.82 17.73 50.13
N MET A 91 17.76 17.75 48.82
CA MET A 91 16.52 17.42 48.07
C MET A 91 16.18 15.95 48.15
N LEU A 92 17.18 15.08 48.18
CA LEU A 92 16.97 13.61 48.19
C LEU A 92 16.73 13.05 49.60
N ALA A 93 17.20 13.72 50.64
CA ALA A 93 17.04 13.24 52.02
C ALA A 93 15.57 12.91 52.39
N PRO A 94 14.53 13.74 52.05
CA PRO A 94 13.14 13.40 52.29
C PRO A 94 12.49 12.56 51.20
N ALA A 95 13.20 12.27 50.10
CA ALA A 95 12.65 11.53 48.97
C ALA A 95 12.48 10.03 49.30
N PRO A 96 11.44 9.35 48.72
CA PRO A 96 11.24 7.93 48.92
C PRO A 96 12.41 7.11 48.33
N PRO A 97 12.75 5.98 48.93
CA PRO A 97 13.71 5.04 48.35
C PRO A 97 13.10 4.34 47.14
N ILE A 98 13.92 3.77 46.24
CA ILE A 98 13.50 3.21 44.96
C ILE A 98 12.48 2.06 45.12
N GLU A 99 12.60 1.23 46.16
CA GLU A 99 11.66 0.15 46.45
C GLU A 99 10.23 0.62 46.71
N ALA A 100 10.05 1.84 47.23
CA ALA A 100 8.75 2.43 47.45
C ALA A 100 8.13 2.99 46.13
N VAL A 101 8.97 3.37 45.17
CA VAL A 101 8.56 3.96 43.90
C VAL A 101 8.29 2.92 42.82
N LEU A 102 9.04 1.82 42.81
CA LEU A 102 8.96 0.77 41.79
C LEU A 102 7.57 0.23 41.54
N PRO A 103 6.73 -0.11 42.53
CA PRO A 103 5.38 -0.63 42.26
C PRO A 103 4.53 0.33 41.44
N SER A 104 4.54 1.62 41.76
CA SER A 104 3.78 2.65 41.03
C SER A 104 4.31 2.85 39.61
N LEU A 105 5.64 2.83 39.43
CA LEU A 105 6.27 2.93 38.12
C LEU A 105 5.92 1.71 37.25
N LEU A 106 6.02 0.50 37.78
CA LEU A 106 5.71 -0.72 37.04
C LEU A 106 4.24 -0.78 36.62
N GLU A 107 3.33 -0.30 37.48
CA GLU A 107 1.91 -0.14 37.13
C GLU A 107 1.73 0.92 36.05
N PHE A 108 2.44 2.05 36.13
CA PHE A 108 2.41 3.10 35.12
C PHE A 108 2.88 2.61 33.74
N LEU A 109 3.80 1.65 33.69
CA LEU A 109 4.29 1.03 32.45
C LEU A 109 3.33 -0.03 31.86
N ARG A 110 2.34 -0.50 32.64
CA ARG A 110 1.48 -1.62 32.22
C ARG A 110 0.75 -1.31 30.92
N GLY A 111 0.83 -2.22 29.95
CA GLY A 111 0.17 -2.12 28.64
C GLY A 111 0.74 -1.06 27.69
N ALA A 112 1.87 -0.42 28.04
CA ALA A 112 2.51 0.59 27.23
C ALA A 112 3.85 0.11 26.66
N VAL A 113 4.34 0.82 25.66
CA VAL A 113 5.70 0.71 25.13
C VAL A 113 6.60 1.69 25.88
N LEU A 114 7.67 1.19 26.47
CA LEU A 114 8.67 2.05 27.13
C LEU A 114 9.53 2.75 26.07
N VAL A 115 9.62 4.05 26.15
CA VAL A 115 10.44 4.88 25.26
C VAL A 115 11.45 5.66 26.10
N ALA A 116 12.71 5.69 25.67
CA ALA A 116 13.72 6.56 26.27
C ALA A 116 14.71 7.03 25.22
N HIS A 117 15.46 8.09 25.51
CA HIS A 117 16.54 8.58 24.67
C HIS A 117 17.88 7.93 25.06
N ASN A 118 18.34 6.95 24.26
CA ASN A 118 19.42 6.02 24.61
C ASN A 118 18.93 4.97 25.65
N ALA A 119 17.78 4.39 25.39
CA ALA A 119 17.05 3.49 26.26
C ALA A 119 17.84 2.36 26.96
N PRO A 120 18.94 1.80 26.42
CA PRO A 120 19.74 0.82 27.15
C PRO A 120 20.23 1.29 28.51
N TYR A 121 20.48 2.59 28.69
CA TYR A 121 20.90 3.17 29.96
C TYR A 121 19.78 3.10 31.01
N ASP A 122 18.65 3.74 30.73
CA ASP A 122 17.51 3.81 31.66
C ASP A 122 16.96 2.43 31.99
N VAL A 123 16.75 1.61 30.95
CA VAL A 123 16.28 0.24 31.11
C VAL A 123 17.26 -0.61 31.94
N GLY A 124 18.56 -0.37 31.81
CA GLY A 124 19.60 -1.03 32.63
C GLY A 124 19.41 -0.74 34.11
N PHE A 125 19.28 0.53 34.49
CA PHE A 125 19.06 0.94 35.87
C PHE A 125 17.75 0.41 36.45
N LEU A 126 16.66 0.47 35.69
CA LEU A 126 15.37 -0.05 36.13
C LEU A 126 15.39 -1.57 36.33
N LYS A 127 16.02 -2.32 35.43
CA LYS A 127 16.18 -3.79 35.57
C LYS A 127 17.01 -4.14 36.80
N ALA A 128 18.11 -3.43 37.03
CA ALA A 128 18.94 -3.63 38.20
C ALA A 128 18.18 -3.32 39.50
N ALA A 129 17.41 -2.22 39.53
CA ALA A 129 16.55 -1.89 40.67
C ALA A 129 15.46 -2.95 40.91
N CYS A 130 14.77 -3.40 39.86
CA CYS A 130 13.77 -4.48 39.98
C CYS A 130 14.40 -5.78 40.52
N ALA A 131 15.56 -6.20 40.01
CA ALA A 131 16.26 -7.40 40.48
C ALA A 131 16.70 -7.28 41.95
N ARG A 132 17.21 -6.11 42.35
CA ARG A 132 17.68 -5.84 43.71
C ARG A 132 16.54 -5.91 44.75
N HIS A 133 15.33 -5.44 44.37
CA HIS A 133 14.17 -5.35 45.25
C HIS A 133 13.11 -6.43 45.00
N GLY A 134 13.47 -7.52 44.28
CA GLY A 134 12.61 -8.69 44.07
C GLY A 134 11.38 -8.47 43.19
N HIS A 135 11.36 -7.42 42.40
CA HIS A 135 10.30 -7.19 41.43
C HIS A 135 10.64 -7.83 40.07
N PRO A 136 9.74 -8.63 39.47
CA PRO A 136 9.96 -9.17 38.14
C PRO A 136 9.93 -8.02 37.12
N TRP A 137 10.90 -8.01 36.19
CA TRP A 137 10.89 -7.04 35.08
C TRP A 137 9.70 -7.34 34.16
N PRO A 138 8.82 -6.37 33.87
CA PRO A 138 7.68 -6.61 32.99
C PRO A 138 8.14 -6.91 31.56
N GLN A 139 7.34 -7.69 30.83
CA GLN A 139 7.55 -7.93 29.40
C GLN A 139 7.14 -6.70 28.58
N VAL A 140 7.84 -5.59 28.79
CA VAL A 140 7.59 -4.32 28.08
C VAL A 140 8.45 -4.25 26.84
N ARG A 141 7.86 -3.81 25.73
CA ARG A 141 8.60 -3.48 24.51
C ARG A 141 9.31 -2.14 24.71
N VAL A 142 10.51 -2.03 24.20
CA VAL A 142 11.34 -0.81 24.35
C VAL A 142 11.64 -0.22 22.99
N LEU A 143 11.48 1.09 22.87
CA LEU A 143 11.80 1.87 21.69
C LEU A 143 12.83 2.95 22.07
N ASP A 144 13.94 3.02 21.35
CA ASP A 144 15.04 3.96 21.59
C ASP A 144 14.99 5.09 20.56
N THR A 145 14.67 6.32 21.02
CA THR A 145 14.61 7.49 20.14
C THR A 145 15.95 7.87 19.54
N ALA A 146 17.07 7.64 20.24
CA ALA A 146 18.40 7.86 19.69
C ALA A 146 18.73 6.85 18.56
N ALA A 147 18.28 5.59 18.70
CA ALA A 147 18.41 4.58 17.65
C ALA A 147 17.53 4.91 16.43
N LEU A 148 16.30 5.35 16.64
CA LEU A 148 15.42 5.83 15.57
C LEU A 148 16.03 7.04 14.85
N ALA A 149 16.48 8.05 15.59
CA ALA A 149 17.10 9.26 15.02
C ALA A 149 18.36 8.95 14.19
N ARG A 150 19.17 7.97 14.60
CA ARG A 150 20.32 7.51 13.80
C ARG A 150 19.92 6.96 12.43
N ARG A 151 18.69 6.51 12.26
CA ARG A 151 18.16 5.93 11.02
C ARG A 151 17.36 6.94 10.20
N ALA A 152 16.53 7.72 10.88
CA ALA A 152 15.58 8.62 10.25
C ALA A 152 16.20 9.94 9.79
N LEU A 153 17.29 10.38 10.45
CA LEU A 153 17.93 11.67 10.19
C LEU A 153 19.35 11.52 9.62
N THR A 154 19.74 12.45 8.76
CA THR A 154 21.08 12.53 8.19
C THR A 154 22.02 13.34 9.07
N LYS A 155 23.34 13.26 8.79
CA LYS A 155 24.34 14.12 9.46
C LYS A 155 24.19 15.58 9.03
N ASP A 156 23.69 15.82 7.82
CA ASP A 156 23.50 17.18 7.27
C ASP A 156 22.28 17.86 7.92
N GLU A 157 21.26 17.11 8.31
CA GLU A 157 20.09 17.63 9.02
C GLU A 157 20.40 17.97 10.49
N VAL A 158 21.14 17.07 11.17
CA VAL A 158 21.54 17.26 12.57
C VAL A 158 22.96 16.77 12.80
N PRO A 159 23.83 17.58 13.45
CA PRO A 159 25.24 17.27 13.63
C PRO A 159 25.48 16.07 14.57
N ASN A 160 24.58 15.84 15.50
CA ASN A 160 24.64 14.71 16.44
C ASN A 160 23.21 14.25 16.82
N ARG A 161 23.11 13.22 17.67
CA ARG A 161 21.83 12.62 18.12
C ARG A 161 21.62 12.79 19.62
N LYS A 162 22.17 13.84 20.21
CA LYS A 162 21.91 14.20 21.61
C LYS A 162 20.50 14.76 21.74
N LEU A 163 19.86 14.53 22.88
CA LEU A 163 18.48 14.96 23.11
C LEU A 163 18.30 16.46 22.85
N GLY A 164 19.16 17.32 23.37
CA GLY A 164 19.08 18.76 23.16
C GLY A 164 19.15 19.18 21.68
N THR A 165 19.99 18.50 20.87
CA THR A 165 20.06 18.78 19.44
C THR A 165 18.78 18.35 18.71
N LEU A 166 18.20 17.21 19.07
CA LEU A 166 16.97 16.73 18.48
C LEU A 166 15.77 17.54 18.94
N ALA A 167 15.72 17.95 20.21
CA ALA A 167 14.70 18.83 20.74
C ALA A 167 14.65 20.18 20.01
N GLN A 168 15.80 20.77 19.73
CA GLN A 168 15.90 21.98 18.90
C GLN A 168 15.44 21.73 17.46
N PHE A 169 15.88 20.63 16.84
CA PHE A 169 15.52 20.28 15.47
C PHE A 169 14.01 20.08 15.29
N PHE A 170 13.38 19.36 16.21
CA PHE A 170 11.93 19.12 16.20
C PHE A 170 11.12 20.22 16.89
N ARG A 171 11.77 21.31 17.35
CA ARG A 171 11.13 22.44 18.02
C ARG A 171 10.32 22.01 19.24
N ALA A 172 10.90 21.14 20.06
CA ALA A 172 10.26 20.69 21.28
C ALA A 172 9.83 21.86 22.17
N ALA A 173 8.62 21.76 22.75
CA ALA A 173 8.06 22.78 23.63
C ALA A 173 8.89 22.96 24.91
N VAL A 174 9.45 21.86 25.40
CA VAL A 174 10.36 21.85 26.57
C VAL A 174 11.77 21.53 26.07
N GLN A 175 12.74 22.31 26.50
CA GLN A 175 14.15 21.99 26.23
C GLN A 175 14.72 21.14 27.36
N PRO A 176 15.62 20.18 27.07
CA PRO A 176 16.25 19.36 28.10
C PRO A 176 17.05 20.20 29.10
N THR A 177 16.86 19.91 30.39
CA THR A 177 17.46 20.64 31.50
C THR A 177 18.30 19.76 32.44
N HIS A 178 18.47 18.48 32.11
CA HIS A 178 18.96 17.46 33.03
C HIS A 178 18.07 17.31 34.28
N ARG A 179 16.76 17.42 34.09
CA ARG A 179 15.73 17.03 35.03
C ARG A 179 14.86 15.99 34.36
N ALA A 180 14.70 14.85 34.98
CA ALA A 180 14.10 13.68 34.37
C ALA A 180 12.73 13.93 33.73
N LEU A 181 11.85 14.74 34.34
CA LEU A 181 10.54 15.05 33.77
C LEU A 181 10.63 15.99 32.55
N ASP A 182 11.50 16.99 32.56
CA ASP A 182 11.71 17.89 31.43
C ASP A 182 12.31 17.14 30.24
N ASP A 183 13.29 16.26 30.50
CA ASP A 183 13.95 15.46 29.51
C ASP A 183 12.99 14.40 28.93
N ALA A 184 12.11 13.81 29.76
CA ALA A 184 11.04 12.95 29.29
C ALA A 184 10.05 13.70 28.37
N ARG A 185 9.63 14.93 28.71
CA ARG A 185 8.77 15.78 27.88
C ARG A 185 9.44 16.18 26.56
N ALA A 186 10.70 16.60 26.60
CA ALA A 186 11.48 16.85 25.39
C ALA A 186 11.56 15.61 24.51
N THR A 187 11.71 14.43 25.11
CA THR A 187 11.74 13.14 24.41
C THR A 187 10.38 12.77 23.81
N VAL A 188 9.23 13.19 24.40
CA VAL A 188 7.91 13.04 23.79
C VAL A 188 7.84 13.78 22.46
N ASP A 189 8.25 15.05 22.43
CA ASP A 189 8.21 15.85 21.20
C ASP A 189 9.18 15.29 20.16
N VAL A 190 10.35 14.84 20.56
CA VAL A 190 11.29 14.13 19.68
C VAL A 190 10.69 12.84 19.13
N LEU A 191 9.99 12.05 19.94
CA LEU A 191 9.29 10.84 19.52
C LEU A 191 8.23 11.16 18.46
N HIS A 192 7.39 12.18 18.70
CA HIS A 192 6.34 12.59 17.75
C HIS A 192 6.95 13.06 16.42
N GLY A 193 7.98 13.90 16.45
CA GLY A 193 8.68 14.31 15.23
C GLY A 193 9.35 13.16 14.48
N LEU A 194 9.88 12.17 15.20
CA LEU A 194 10.41 10.94 14.59
C LEU A 194 9.31 10.09 14.00
N ILE A 195 8.16 9.93 14.66
CA ILE A 195 6.99 9.17 14.13
C ILE A 195 6.49 9.79 12.84
N GLU A 196 6.35 11.11 12.77
CA GLU A 196 5.99 11.83 11.54
C GLU A 196 7.01 11.51 10.42
N ARG A 197 8.29 11.60 10.71
CA ARG A 197 9.37 11.27 9.76
C ARG A 197 9.33 9.81 9.31
N LEU A 198 8.99 8.88 10.19
CA LEU A 198 8.89 7.45 9.90
C LEU A 198 7.81 7.13 8.86
N GLY A 199 6.76 7.94 8.74
CA GLY A 199 5.75 7.82 7.68
C GLY A 199 6.35 7.81 6.28
N SER A 200 7.36 8.65 6.01
CA SER A 200 8.11 8.69 4.74
C SER A 200 8.87 7.39 4.45
N TYR A 201 9.21 6.64 5.47
CA TYR A 201 9.87 5.32 5.36
C TYR A 201 8.88 4.15 5.28
N LYS A 202 7.56 4.42 5.24
CA LYS A 202 6.48 3.42 5.31
C LYS A 202 6.53 2.58 6.60
N VAL A 203 6.93 3.20 7.68
CA VAL A 203 6.93 2.64 9.03
C VAL A 203 5.68 3.17 9.72
N HIS A 204 4.68 2.34 9.90
CA HIS A 204 3.37 2.74 10.41
C HIS A 204 2.98 2.01 11.68
N THR A 205 3.58 0.85 11.94
CA THR A 205 3.30 0.02 13.12
C THR A 205 4.44 0.05 14.12
N LEU A 206 4.15 -0.32 15.36
CA LEU A 206 5.16 -0.50 16.40
C LEU A 206 6.23 -1.53 16.00
N GLY A 207 5.80 -2.64 15.38
CA GLY A 207 6.72 -3.67 14.90
C GLY A 207 7.71 -3.12 13.88
N ASP A 208 7.20 -2.33 12.91
CA ASP A 208 8.05 -1.68 11.92
C ASP A 208 9.06 -0.72 12.55
N ALA A 209 8.63 0.08 13.54
CA ALA A 209 9.51 1.05 14.23
C ALA A 209 10.63 0.35 15.03
N ILE A 210 10.32 -0.72 15.74
CA ILE A 210 11.32 -1.53 16.46
C ILE A 210 12.32 -2.14 15.48
N GLU A 211 11.86 -2.68 14.36
CA GLU A 211 12.76 -3.24 13.35
C GLU A 211 13.58 -2.15 12.65
N PHE A 212 12.99 -1.00 12.38
CA PHE A 212 13.70 0.14 11.80
C PHE A 212 14.85 0.61 12.70
N ALA A 213 14.69 0.57 14.02
CA ALA A 213 15.73 0.94 15.00
C ALA A 213 16.91 -0.06 15.05
N LYS A 214 16.76 -1.31 14.56
CA LYS A 214 17.81 -2.36 14.63
C LYS A 214 19.04 -2.04 13.77
N ALA A 215 20.12 -2.78 13.99
CA ALA A 215 21.36 -2.62 13.25
C ALA A 215 21.21 -3.06 11.79
N VAL A 216 21.81 -2.31 10.86
CA VAL A 216 21.86 -2.64 9.42
C VAL A 216 22.96 -3.66 9.12
N THR A 217 22.78 -4.43 8.04
CA THR A 217 23.79 -5.38 7.58
C THR A 217 25.08 -4.67 7.12
N PRO A 218 26.26 -5.35 7.13
CA PRO A 218 27.50 -4.77 6.63
C PRO A 218 27.37 -4.27 5.17
N THR A 219 26.62 -4.98 4.32
CA THR A 219 26.38 -4.59 2.92
C THR A 219 25.55 -3.31 2.84
N GLN A 220 24.44 -3.20 3.55
CA GLN A 220 23.63 -1.98 3.59
C GLN A 220 24.44 -0.78 4.12
N ARG A 221 25.28 -1.00 5.14
CA ARG A 221 26.14 0.06 5.70
C ARG A 221 27.16 0.55 4.66
N ARG A 222 27.81 -0.37 3.94
CA ARG A 222 28.80 -0.06 2.91
C ARG A 222 28.20 0.69 1.72
N GLN A 223 26.98 0.33 1.30
CA GLN A 223 26.30 0.90 0.14
C GLN A 223 25.46 2.15 0.46
N ARG A 224 25.46 2.60 1.72
CA ARG A 224 24.63 3.73 2.14
C ARG A 224 24.96 5.04 1.39
N HIS A 225 26.20 5.21 0.96
CA HIS A 225 26.64 6.37 0.18
C HIS A 225 25.88 6.52 -1.15
N LEU A 226 25.25 5.45 -1.68
CA LEU A 226 24.42 5.52 -2.89
C LEU A 226 23.15 6.38 -2.71
N ALA A 227 22.80 6.73 -1.49
CA ALA A 227 21.70 7.64 -1.20
C ALA A 227 22.16 9.10 -0.99
N ASP A 228 23.46 9.40 -1.07
CA ASP A 228 23.98 10.74 -0.85
C ASP A 228 23.74 11.61 -2.10
N GLY A 229 23.40 12.88 -1.90
CA GLY A 229 23.15 13.83 -2.98
C GLY A 229 21.86 13.63 -3.79
N LEU A 230 20.99 12.69 -3.39
CA LEU A 230 19.70 12.50 -4.06
C LEU A 230 18.72 13.62 -3.68
N PRO A 231 17.84 14.06 -4.61
CA PRO A 231 16.92 15.16 -4.39
C PRO A 231 15.76 14.77 -3.45
N HIS A 232 15.28 15.74 -2.69
CA HIS A 232 14.10 15.64 -1.82
C HIS A 232 12.82 16.10 -2.56
N VAL A 233 12.52 15.47 -3.70
CA VAL A 233 11.38 15.78 -4.55
C VAL A 233 10.67 14.49 -4.98
N PRO A 234 9.42 14.59 -5.46
CA PRO A 234 8.74 13.46 -6.10
C PRO A 234 9.50 12.97 -7.33
N GLY A 235 9.54 11.67 -7.54
CA GLY A 235 10.14 11.13 -8.75
C GLY A 235 10.42 9.64 -8.72
N VAL A 236 11.19 9.20 -9.70
CA VAL A 236 11.61 7.80 -9.90
C VAL A 236 13.08 7.67 -9.54
N TYR A 237 13.43 6.59 -8.90
CA TYR A 237 14.83 6.20 -8.66
C TYR A 237 15.12 4.87 -9.32
N VAL A 238 16.32 4.76 -9.90
CA VAL A 238 16.78 3.58 -10.63
C VAL A 238 18.09 3.11 -10.03
N PHE A 239 18.09 1.91 -9.45
CA PHE A 239 19.32 1.23 -9.05
C PHE A 239 19.98 0.62 -10.27
N ARG A 240 21.26 0.93 -10.50
CA ARG A 240 22.04 0.46 -11.66
C ARG A 240 23.20 -0.42 -11.26
N ALA A 241 23.45 -1.43 -12.09
CA ALA A 241 24.66 -2.27 -12.01
C ALA A 241 25.89 -1.55 -12.62
N ALA A 242 27.05 -2.15 -12.50
CA ALA A 242 28.31 -1.61 -13.05
C ALA A 242 28.31 -1.46 -14.59
N ASP A 243 27.51 -2.26 -15.28
CA ASP A 243 27.26 -2.20 -16.72
C ASP A 243 26.13 -1.22 -17.11
N GLU A 244 25.76 -0.32 -16.23
CA GLU A 244 24.66 0.67 -16.38
C GLU A 244 23.26 0.06 -16.52
N ARG A 245 23.11 -1.25 -16.50
CA ARG A 245 21.82 -1.93 -16.60
C ARG A 245 20.94 -1.60 -15.38
N PRO A 246 19.66 -1.21 -15.58
CA PRO A 246 18.72 -1.04 -14.51
C PRO A 246 18.45 -2.35 -13.76
N LEU A 247 18.71 -2.36 -12.46
CA LEU A 247 18.43 -3.48 -11.56
C LEU A 247 17.02 -3.42 -11.01
N TYR A 248 16.63 -2.21 -10.57
CA TYR A 248 15.34 -1.95 -9.97
C TYR A 248 14.91 -0.51 -10.24
N VAL A 249 13.65 -0.32 -10.51
CA VAL A 249 12.98 0.97 -10.66
C VAL A 249 11.92 1.11 -9.57
N GLY A 250 11.85 2.25 -8.94
CA GLY A 250 10.82 2.55 -7.93
C GLY A 250 10.48 4.03 -7.89
N THR A 251 9.35 4.36 -7.30
CA THR A 251 8.85 5.74 -7.18
C THR A 251 8.71 6.17 -5.73
N SER A 252 8.79 7.48 -5.50
CA SER A 252 8.56 8.11 -4.20
C SER A 252 8.08 9.54 -4.33
N VAL A 253 7.40 10.03 -3.29
CA VAL A 253 7.15 11.47 -3.08
C VAL A 253 8.40 12.23 -2.60
N ASP A 254 9.40 11.51 -2.11
CA ASP A 254 10.72 12.01 -1.71
C ASP A 254 11.75 10.92 -2.02
N ILE A 255 12.51 11.13 -3.09
CA ILE A 255 13.48 10.16 -3.61
C ILE A 255 14.55 9.88 -2.57
N ALA A 256 15.19 10.93 -2.01
CA ALA A 256 16.30 10.79 -1.05
C ALA A 256 15.88 9.98 0.18
N THR A 257 14.75 10.32 0.78
CA THR A 257 14.20 9.60 1.94
C THR A 257 13.89 8.14 1.60
N ARG A 258 13.30 7.88 0.45
CA ARG A 258 12.94 6.53 0.04
C ARG A 258 14.15 5.66 -0.26
N VAL A 259 15.09 6.14 -1.03
CA VAL A 259 16.32 5.39 -1.36
C VAL A 259 17.12 5.09 -0.08
N ARG A 260 17.21 6.04 0.83
CA ARG A 260 17.87 5.84 2.13
C ARG A 260 17.23 4.70 2.94
N SER A 261 15.92 4.48 2.82
CA SER A 261 15.22 3.41 3.54
C SER A 261 15.70 1.99 3.17
N TYR A 262 16.22 1.78 1.96
CA TYR A 262 16.80 0.49 1.56
C TYR A 262 18.06 0.12 2.34
N PHE A 263 18.75 1.10 2.89
CA PHE A 263 19.99 0.94 3.67
C PHE A 263 19.74 0.89 5.18
N THR A 264 18.49 0.68 5.59
CA THR A 264 18.10 0.52 6.99
C THR A 264 17.73 -0.93 7.30
N ALA A 265 17.62 -1.26 8.58
CA ALA A 265 17.22 -2.61 9.02
C ALA A 265 15.75 -2.97 8.69
N SER A 266 14.93 -1.99 8.30
CA SER A 266 13.54 -2.23 7.88
C SER A 266 13.44 -2.98 6.54
N GLU A 267 14.48 -2.97 5.70
CA GLU A 267 14.50 -3.74 4.46
C GLU A 267 14.92 -5.18 4.72
N LYS A 268 13.93 -6.08 4.83
CA LYS A 268 14.12 -7.51 5.14
C LYS A 268 14.05 -8.43 3.93
N ARG A 269 13.62 -7.93 2.77
CA ARG A 269 13.43 -8.75 1.59
C ARG A 269 14.78 -9.19 1.03
N ALA A 270 15.08 -10.51 1.08
CA ALA A 270 16.35 -11.08 0.60
C ALA A 270 16.72 -10.61 -0.81
N ARG A 271 15.71 -10.54 -1.70
CA ARG A 271 15.88 -10.05 -3.07
C ARG A 271 16.32 -8.59 -3.16
N MET A 272 15.85 -7.73 -2.23
CA MET A 272 16.29 -6.34 -2.17
C MET A 272 17.71 -6.23 -1.60
N SER A 273 18.06 -7.07 -0.63
CA SER A 273 19.44 -7.14 -0.12
C SER A 273 20.42 -7.58 -1.20
N GLU A 274 20.05 -8.53 -2.06
CA GLU A 274 20.81 -8.94 -3.22
C GLU A 274 20.97 -7.78 -4.23
N MET A 275 19.89 -7.10 -4.56
CA MET A 275 19.87 -5.92 -5.44
C MET A 275 20.80 -4.81 -4.90
N ILE A 276 20.71 -4.50 -3.60
CA ILE A 276 21.58 -3.51 -2.94
C ILE A 276 23.06 -3.91 -3.08
N GLY A 277 23.39 -5.20 -2.92
CA GLY A 277 24.75 -5.72 -3.08
C GLY A 277 25.31 -5.58 -4.49
N ALA A 278 24.44 -5.68 -5.50
CA ALA A 278 24.80 -5.58 -6.92
C ALA A 278 24.79 -4.14 -7.46
N ALA A 279 24.13 -3.21 -6.76
CA ALA A 279 24.00 -1.84 -7.22
C ALA A 279 25.30 -1.05 -6.97
N VAL A 280 25.70 -0.25 -7.96
CA VAL A 280 26.85 0.65 -7.87
C VAL A 280 26.45 2.12 -7.90
N ARG A 281 25.25 2.43 -8.37
CA ARG A 281 24.73 3.80 -8.53
C ARG A 281 23.22 3.82 -8.38
N VAL A 282 22.70 4.95 -7.90
CA VAL A 282 21.28 5.28 -7.96
C VAL A 282 21.12 6.54 -8.79
N GLU A 283 20.27 6.46 -9.80
CA GLU A 283 19.87 7.58 -10.62
C GLU A 283 18.51 8.09 -10.17
N ALA A 284 18.36 9.41 -10.06
CA ALA A 284 17.10 10.07 -9.75
C ALA A 284 16.52 10.71 -11.02
N VAL A 285 15.22 10.50 -11.25
CA VAL A 285 14.44 11.19 -12.28
C VAL A 285 13.38 12.01 -11.55
N GLU A 286 13.60 13.31 -11.47
CA GLU A 286 12.68 14.23 -10.83
C GLU A 286 11.36 14.31 -11.61
N CYS A 287 10.25 14.41 -10.91
CA CYS A 287 8.91 14.50 -11.46
C CYS A 287 8.16 15.66 -10.82
N ALA A 288 7.23 16.25 -11.55
CA ALA A 288 6.43 17.36 -11.05
C ALA A 288 5.58 16.97 -9.83
N HIS A 289 5.05 15.74 -9.81
CA HIS A 289 4.25 15.19 -8.70
C HIS A 289 4.17 13.66 -8.77
N SER A 290 3.52 13.05 -7.78
CA SER A 290 3.48 11.60 -7.61
C SER A 290 2.89 10.82 -8.78
N LEU A 291 1.85 11.34 -9.45
CA LEU A 291 1.26 10.64 -10.60
C LEU A 291 2.26 10.54 -11.77
N GLU A 292 2.99 11.62 -12.07
CA GLU A 292 4.04 11.56 -13.09
C GLU A 292 5.11 10.51 -12.73
N ALA A 293 5.53 10.49 -11.47
CA ALA A 293 6.49 9.51 -10.99
C ALA A 293 5.97 8.07 -11.17
N GLU A 294 4.71 7.79 -10.81
CA GLU A 294 4.09 6.48 -10.99
C GLU A 294 4.01 6.06 -12.46
N VAL A 295 3.65 6.97 -13.35
CA VAL A 295 3.60 6.70 -14.79
C VAL A 295 5.00 6.47 -15.37
N ARG A 296 5.99 7.29 -14.99
CA ARG A 296 7.38 7.11 -15.43
C ARG A 296 7.97 5.80 -14.93
N GLU A 297 7.65 5.40 -13.69
CA GLU A 297 8.04 4.08 -13.15
C GLU A 297 7.53 2.95 -14.07
N LEU A 298 6.22 2.96 -14.39
CA LEU A 298 5.63 1.93 -15.27
C LEU A 298 6.31 1.89 -16.64
N ARG A 299 6.53 3.06 -17.26
CA ARG A 299 7.20 3.16 -18.57
C ARG A 299 8.64 2.67 -18.53
N LEU A 300 9.41 3.02 -17.48
CA LEU A 300 10.79 2.56 -17.32
C LEU A 300 10.87 1.05 -17.02
N ILE A 301 9.95 0.51 -16.21
CA ILE A 301 9.88 -0.94 -15.97
C ILE A 301 9.56 -1.70 -17.27
N ALA A 302 8.61 -1.20 -18.08
CA ALA A 302 8.26 -1.81 -19.34
C ALA A 302 9.43 -1.76 -20.35
N ALA A 303 10.12 -0.62 -20.44
CA ALA A 303 11.24 -0.42 -21.37
C ALA A 303 12.46 -1.28 -21.05
N HIS A 304 12.78 -1.46 -19.76
CA HIS A 304 14.03 -2.10 -19.33
C HIS A 304 13.86 -3.48 -18.71
N ALA A 305 12.64 -3.90 -18.35
CA ALA A 305 12.31 -5.16 -17.67
C ALA A 305 13.28 -5.51 -16.51
N PRO A 306 13.53 -4.59 -15.53
CA PRO A 306 14.60 -4.75 -14.54
C PRO A 306 14.45 -6.05 -13.75
N PRO A 307 15.54 -6.79 -13.43
CA PRO A 307 15.45 -8.12 -12.85
C PRO A 307 14.75 -8.13 -11.49
N TYR A 308 14.90 -7.09 -10.69
CA TYR A 308 14.32 -7.02 -9.34
C TYR A 308 12.89 -6.44 -9.26
N ASN A 309 12.34 -5.88 -10.33
CA ASN A 309 10.90 -5.62 -10.41
C ASN A 309 10.14 -6.93 -10.68
N ARG A 310 8.95 -7.10 -10.13
CA ARG A 310 8.11 -8.31 -10.33
C ARG A 310 6.94 -8.06 -11.27
N ARG A 311 6.39 -6.86 -11.27
CA ARG A 311 5.18 -6.47 -12.01
C ARG A 311 5.53 -5.49 -13.11
N SER A 312 4.59 -5.26 -14.01
CA SER A 312 4.60 -4.20 -15.04
C SER A 312 5.73 -4.28 -16.08
N LYS A 313 6.45 -5.44 -16.17
CA LYS A 313 7.55 -5.63 -17.12
C LYS A 313 7.09 -5.79 -18.57
N TYR A 314 5.92 -6.34 -18.77
CA TYR A 314 5.40 -6.75 -20.07
C TYR A 314 3.94 -6.33 -20.19
N PRO A 315 3.64 -5.02 -20.25
CA PRO A 315 2.25 -4.53 -20.31
C PRO A 315 1.52 -4.99 -21.56
N GLU A 316 2.25 -5.37 -22.62
CA GLU A 316 1.73 -5.91 -23.87
C GLU A 316 1.27 -7.37 -23.76
N ARG A 317 1.70 -8.11 -22.71
CA ARG A 317 1.32 -9.52 -22.50
C ARG A 317 -0.05 -9.65 -21.87
N VAL A 318 -1.03 -9.02 -22.52
CA VAL A 318 -2.45 -9.08 -22.15
C VAL A 318 -3.21 -10.01 -23.08
N VAL A 319 -4.38 -10.43 -22.65
CA VAL A 319 -5.25 -11.33 -23.40
C VAL A 319 -6.63 -10.66 -23.55
N TRP A 320 -7.26 -10.88 -24.67
CA TRP A 320 -8.57 -10.33 -25.00
C TRP A 320 -9.54 -11.46 -25.35
N LEU A 321 -10.80 -11.26 -24.99
CA LEU A 321 -11.90 -12.07 -25.47
C LEU A 321 -12.52 -11.35 -26.65
N LYS A 322 -12.38 -11.92 -27.84
CA LYS A 322 -12.86 -11.40 -29.10
C LYS A 322 -14.17 -12.11 -29.49
N LEU A 323 -15.20 -11.35 -29.80
CA LEU A 323 -16.35 -11.86 -30.56
C LEU A 323 -16.03 -11.67 -32.05
N THR A 324 -15.86 -12.77 -32.76
CA THR A 324 -15.35 -12.76 -34.15
C THR A 324 -16.31 -12.05 -35.10
N ALA A 325 -15.75 -11.40 -36.15
CA ALA A 325 -16.52 -10.75 -37.23
C ALA A 325 -16.79 -11.76 -38.34
N GLU A 326 -17.77 -12.61 -38.15
CA GLU A 326 -18.22 -13.62 -39.11
C GLU A 326 -19.75 -13.75 -39.08
N ALA A 327 -20.36 -14.44 -40.04
CA ALA A 327 -21.82 -14.57 -40.14
C ALA A 327 -22.45 -15.15 -38.85
N TYR A 328 -21.79 -16.08 -38.22
CA TYR A 328 -22.14 -16.65 -36.92
C TYR A 328 -21.02 -16.42 -35.93
N PRO A 329 -20.93 -15.23 -35.26
CA PRO A 329 -19.86 -14.89 -34.34
C PRO A 329 -19.69 -15.91 -33.21
N ARG A 330 -18.45 -16.06 -32.75
CA ARG A 330 -18.06 -16.85 -31.56
C ARG A 330 -17.02 -16.14 -30.72
N LEU A 331 -16.86 -16.59 -29.50
CA LEU A 331 -15.79 -16.07 -28.67
C LEU A 331 -14.46 -16.75 -29.02
N SER A 332 -13.40 -15.94 -29.03
CA SER A 332 -12.01 -16.38 -29.24
C SER A 332 -11.07 -15.62 -28.30
N VAL A 333 -10.13 -16.34 -27.70
CA VAL A 333 -9.11 -15.72 -26.84
C VAL A 333 -7.92 -15.34 -27.69
N VAL A 334 -7.64 -14.03 -27.78
CA VAL A 334 -6.57 -13.46 -28.62
C VAL A 334 -5.58 -12.63 -27.80
N ARG A 335 -4.38 -12.40 -28.34
CA ARG A 335 -3.32 -11.60 -27.68
C ARG A 335 -3.16 -10.20 -28.28
N SER A 336 -3.76 -9.95 -29.41
CA SER A 336 -3.68 -8.66 -30.11
C SER A 336 -5.06 -8.23 -30.57
N LEU A 337 -5.26 -6.94 -30.66
CA LEU A 337 -6.42 -6.33 -31.27
C LEU A 337 -6.18 -6.19 -32.76
N ALA A 338 -7.22 -6.29 -33.55
CA ALA A 338 -7.20 -6.03 -34.98
C ALA A 338 -8.11 -4.84 -35.28
N ASP A 339 -7.84 -4.18 -36.38
CA ASP A 339 -8.73 -3.15 -36.93
C ASP A 339 -9.83 -3.86 -37.73
N ASP A 340 -10.82 -4.39 -37.02
CA ASP A 340 -11.95 -5.13 -37.56
C ASP A 340 -13.23 -4.81 -36.77
N ASP A 341 -14.39 -5.19 -37.30
CA ASP A 341 -15.70 -4.98 -36.67
C ASP A 341 -15.97 -5.91 -35.46
N ALA A 342 -14.98 -6.65 -34.99
CA ALA A 342 -15.12 -7.53 -33.86
C ALA A 342 -15.30 -6.75 -32.55
N ALA A 343 -16.04 -7.34 -31.62
CA ALA A 343 -16.10 -6.81 -30.26
C ALA A 343 -15.03 -7.46 -29.39
N TYR A 344 -14.43 -6.65 -28.53
CA TYR A 344 -13.36 -7.07 -27.64
C TYR A 344 -13.70 -6.78 -26.19
N LEU A 345 -13.48 -7.73 -25.30
CA LEU A 345 -13.55 -7.55 -23.85
C LEU A 345 -12.17 -7.83 -23.24
N GLY A 346 -11.71 -6.94 -22.37
CA GLY A 346 -10.40 -7.03 -21.70
C GLY A 346 -9.82 -5.66 -21.35
N PRO A 347 -8.53 -5.56 -21.06
CA PRO A 347 -7.51 -6.62 -21.07
C PRO A 347 -7.57 -7.55 -19.87
N PHE A 348 -7.32 -8.83 -20.09
CA PHE A 348 -7.15 -9.83 -19.04
C PHE A 348 -5.65 -10.05 -18.75
N SER A 349 -5.32 -10.29 -17.49
CA SER A 349 -3.96 -10.60 -17.05
C SER A 349 -3.51 -12.04 -17.39
N SER A 350 -4.44 -12.93 -17.71
CA SER A 350 -4.15 -14.32 -18.04
C SER A 350 -5.21 -14.93 -18.95
N ARG A 351 -4.80 -15.94 -19.72
CA ARG A 351 -5.70 -16.75 -20.54
C ARG A 351 -6.80 -17.42 -19.69
N ARG A 352 -6.44 -17.92 -18.52
CA ARG A 352 -7.38 -18.56 -17.59
C ARG A 352 -8.52 -17.62 -17.17
N THR A 353 -8.21 -16.35 -16.86
CA THR A 353 -9.24 -15.36 -16.50
C THR A 353 -10.14 -15.01 -17.68
N ALA A 354 -9.59 -14.92 -18.89
CA ALA A 354 -10.38 -14.70 -20.10
C ALA A 354 -11.32 -15.89 -20.39
N GLU A 355 -10.83 -17.12 -20.26
CA GLU A 355 -11.64 -18.34 -20.43
C GLU A 355 -12.75 -18.46 -19.37
N LEU A 356 -12.47 -18.03 -18.14
CA LEU A 356 -13.48 -17.99 -17.07
C LEU A 356 -14.60 -16.97 -17.37
N ALA A 357 -14.24 -15.79 -17.89
CA ALA A 357 -15.21 -14.79 -18.34
C ALA A 357 -16.00 -15.28 -19.55
N ALA A 358 -15.35 -15.93 -20.53
CA ALA A 358 -16.01 -16.56 -21.68
C ALA A 358 -17.03 -17.61 -21.25
N ALA A 359 -16.68 -18.45 -20.27
CA ALA A 359 -17.62 -19.43 -19.71
C ALA A 359 -18.83 -18.76 -19.06
N GLY A 360 -18.67 -17.59 -18.42
CA GLY A 360 -19.77 -16.78 -17.91
C GLY A 360 -20.70 -16.28 -19.02
N VAL A 361 -20.12 -15.83 -20.14
CA VAL A 361 -20.92 -15.45 -21.33
C VAL A 361 -21.68 -16.64 -21.86
N TYR A 362 -21.06 -17.82 -22.03
CA TYR A 362 -21.72 -19.04 -22.50
C TYR A 362 -22.83 -19.57 -21.56
N ASP A 363 -22.73 -19.25 -20.28
CA ASP A 363 -23.78 -19.60 -19.31
C ASP A 363 -25.00 -18.66 -19.38
N ALA A 364 -24.81 -17.42 -19.86
CA ALA A 364 -25.83 -16.40 -19.95
C ALA A 364 -26.44 -16.28 -21.36
N VAL A 365 -25.68 -16.60 -22.42
CA VAL A 365 -26.05 -16.34 -23.82
C VAL A 365 -25.77 -17.58 -24.65
N PRO A 366 -26.68 -17.99 -25.55
CA PRO A 366 -26.55 -19.20 -26.36
C PRO A 366 -25.59 -19.00 -27.55
N LEU A 367 -24.37 -18.56 -27.30
CA LEU A 367 -23.31 -18.42 -28.30
C LEU A 367 -22.72 -19.79 -28.66
N ARG A 368 -22.47 -20.03 -29.97
CA ARG A 368 -21.78 -21.23 -30.41
C ARG A 368 -20.36 -21.30 -29.83
N GLN A 369 -19.93 -22.52 -29.53
CA GLN A 369 -18.60 -22.77 -28.95
C GLN A 369 -17.65 -23.48 -29.92
N CYS A 370 -18.19 -24.00 -31.05
CA CYS A 370 -17.38 -24.65 -32.08
C CYS A 370 -16.38 -23.65 -32.73
N THR A 371 -15.17 -24.15 -33.05
CA THR A 371 -14.07 -23.30 -33.55
C THR A 371 -13.99 -23.20 -35.06
N HIS A 372 -14.63 -24.14 -35.79
CA HIS A 372 -14.64 -24.13 -37.26
C HIS A 372 -15.54 -22.99 -37.80
N LYS A 373 -15.19 -22.49 -38.97
CA LYS A 373 -15.98 -21.48 -39.67
C LYS A 373 -17.27 -22.13 -40.20
N LEU A 374 -18.42 -21.55 -39.84
CA LEU A 374 -19.70 -22.01 -40.34
C LEU A 374 -20.05 -21.32 -41.67
N SER A 375 -20.52 -22.12 -42.63
CA SER A 375 -21.02 -21.61 -43.91
C SER A 375 -22.49 -21.26 -43.82
N VAL A 376 -22.89 -20.15 -44.43
CA VAL A 376 -24.30 -19.80 -44.60
C VAL A 376 -24.98 -20.61 -45.74
N LYS A 377 -24.18 -21.36 -46.50
CA LYS A 377 -24.67 -22.16 -47.66
C LYS A 377 -24.66 -23.66 -47.39
N THR A 378 -23.84 -24.15 -46.48
CA THR A 378 -23.61 -25.58 -46.25
C THR A 378 -24.01 -25.95 -44.84
N ARG A 379 -25.01 -26.84 -44.72
CA ARG A 379 -25.43 -27.41 -43.42
C ARG A 379 -24.40 -28.42 -42.91
N THR A 380 -24.22 -28.44 -41.61
CA THR A 380 -23.46 -29.47 -40.90
C THR A 380 -24.25 -29.93 -39.69
N PRO A 381 -24.15 -31.22 -39.29
CA PRO A 381 -24.92 -31.74 -38.16
C PRO A 381 -24.65 -30.95 -36.86
N ALA A 382 -25.71 -30.79 -36.07
CA ALA A 382 -25.60 -30.16 -34.74
C ALA A 382 -24.77 -31.04 -33.79
N CYS A 383 -24.17 -30.39 -32.82
CA CYS A 383 -23.46 -31.05 -31.71
C CYS A 383 -24.36 -31.10 -30.46
N ALA A 384 -23.98 -31.88 -29.47
CA ALA A 384 -24.70 -32.04 -28.20
C ALA A 384 -25.06 -30.71 -27.49
N LEU A 385 -24.37 -29.60 -27.76
CA LEU A 385 -24.72 -28.30 -27.19
C LEU A 385 -26.06 -27.76 -27.74
N ALA A 386 -26.46 -28.15 -28.94
CA ALA A 386 -27.77 -27.80 -29.50
C ALA A 386 -28.88 -28.59 -28.78
N GLU A 387 -28.69 -29.89 -28.58
CA GLU A 387 -29.63 -30.75 -27.85
C GLU A 387 -29.83 -30.29 -26.40
N LEU A 388 -28.75 -29.78 -25.77
CA LEU A 388 -28.79 -29.21 -24.44
C LEU A 388 -29.35 -27.78 -24.37
N GLY A 389 -29.84 -27.21 -25.49
CA GLY A 389 -30.34 -25.84 -25.56
C GLY A 389 -29.31 -24.76 -25.32
N ARG A 390 -28.00 -25.09 -25.37
CA ARG A 390 -26.89 -24.18 -25.11
C ARG A 390 -26.32 -23.52 -26.36
N CYS A 391 -26.81 -23.91 -27.52
CA CYS A 391 -26.45 -23.37 -28.82
C CYS A 391 -27.68 -23.42 -29.74
N PRO A 392 -27.99 -22.34 -30.50
CA PRO A 392 -29.17 -22.30 -31.36
C PRO A 392 -28.96 -23.00 -32.72
N ALA A 393 -27.99 -23.91 -32.83
CA ALA A 393 -27.68 -24.73 -34.00
C ALA A 393 -27.51 -23.96 -35.32
N PRO A 394 -26.72 -22.88 -35.39
CA PRO A 394 -26.54 -22.15 -36.65
C PRO A 394 -25.88 -23.01 -37.75
N CYS A 395 -25.24 -24.12 -37.38
CA CYS A 395 -24.68 -25.11 -38.31
C CYS A 395 -25.73 -25.87 -39.11
N GLU A 396 -26.97 -26.04 -38.58
CA GLU A 396 -28.09 -26.66 -39.25
C GLU A 396 -29.00 -25.64 -39.94
N HIS A 397 -28.62 -24.36 -39.92
CA HIS A 397 -29.44 -23.25 -40.45
C HIS A 397 -30.85 -23.14 -39.78
N GLU A 398 -30.96 -23.58 -38.53
CA GLU A 398 -32.16 -23.42 -37.71
C GLU A 398 -32.39 -21.94 -37.32
N ILE A 399 -31.35 -21.10 -37.47
CA ILE A 399 -31.35 -19.67 -37.20
C ILE A 399 -30.59 -18.92 -38.29
N THR A 400 -31.14 -17.80 -38.76
CA THR A 400 -30.44 -16.94 -39.73
C THR A 400 -29.25 -16.18 -39.08
N PRO A 401 -28.27 -15.68 -39.88
CA PRO A 401 -27.20 -14.86 -39.35
C PRO A 401 -27.70 -13.63 -38.59
N GLU A 402 -28.76 -12.97 -39.04
CA GLU A 402 -29.34 -11.77 -38.44
C GLU A 402 -30.00 -12.10 -37.10
N GLU A 403 -30.81 -13.17 -37.06
CA GLU A 403 -31.43 -13.65 -35.81
C GLU A 403 -30.38 -14.11 -34.80
N TYR A 404 -29.31 -14.81 -35.27
CA TYR A 404 -28.19 -15.21 -34.43
C TYR A 404 -27.43 -14.00 -33.88
N ALA A 405 -27.18 -13.02 -34.73
CA ALA A 405 -26.51 -11.78 -34.30
C ALA A 405 -27.33 -11.08 -33.21
N HIS A 406 -28.66 -10.98 -33.38
CA HIS A 406 -29.54 -10.36 -32.40
C HIS A 406 -29.66 -11.18 -31.11
N ARG A 407 -29.84 -12.49 -31.20
CA ARG A 407 -30.10 -13.36 -30.04
C ARG A 407 -28.87 -13.73 -29.25
N ALA A 408 -27.72 -13.87 -29.90
CA ALA A 408 -26.47 -14.38 -29.31
C ALA A 408 -25.35 -13.35 -29.29
N ALA A 409 -25.10 -12.60 -30.37
CA ALA A 409 -23.96 -11.68 -30.44
C ALA A 409 -24.22 -10.32 -29.80
N LEU A 410 -25.40 -9.74 -30.02
CA LEU A 410 -25.78 -8.42 -29.51
C LEU A 410 -25.75 -8.34 -27.98
N PRO A 411 -26.25 -9.35 -27.21
CA PRO A 411 -26.14 -9.31 -25.74
C PRO A 411 -24.71 -9.16 -25.23
N PHE A 412 -23.74 -9.83 -25.85
CA PHE A 412 -22.34 -9.68 -25.50
C PHE A 412 -21.80 -8.27 -25.82
N ARG A 413 -22.12 -7.72 -27.00
CA ARG A 413 -21.72 -6.36 -27.39
C ARG A 413 -22.33 -5.32 -26.44
N THR A 414 -23.63 -5.45 -26.13
CA THR A 414 -24.33 -4.55 -25.21
C THR A 414 -23.71 -4.61 -23.80
N ALA A 415 -23.44 -5.81 -23.29
CA ALA A 415 -22.80 -5.97 -21.99
C ALA A 415 -21.38 -5.38 -21.95
N THR A 416 -20.62 -5.56 -23.01
CA THR A 416 -19.22 -5.10 -23.09
C THR A 416 -19.12 -3.57 -23.14
N TYR A 417 -19.91 -2.93 -24.01
CA TYR A 417 -19.78 -1.49 -24.29
C TYR A 417 -20.87 -0.63 -23.65
N GLY A 418 -21.89 -1.22 -23.05
CA GLY A 418 -23.04 -0.55 -22.46
C GLY A 418 -23.44 -1.14 -21.11
N ASP A 419 -24.60 -1.81 -21.09
CA ASP A 419 -25.18 -2.33 -19.85
C ASP A 419 -25.08 -3.86 -19.76
N PRO A 420 -24.32 -4.41 -18.81
CA PRO A 420 -24.19 -5.84 -18.59
C PRO A 420 -25.37 -6.46 -17.82
N GLN A 421 -26.38 -5.68 -17.37
CA GLN A 421 -27.48 -6.15 -16.53
C GLN A 421 -28.15 -7.45 -17.06
N PRO A 422 -28.48 -7.60 -18.35
CA PRO A 422 -29.14 -8.82 -18.82
C PRO A 422 -28.30 -10.09 -18.61
N LEU A 423 -26.95 -9.99 -18.77
CA LEU A 423 -26.04 -11.11 -18.53
C LEU A 423 -25.93 -11.41 -17.04
N VAL A 424 -25.90 -10.36 -16.22
CA VAL A 424 -25.84 -10.49 -14.76
C VAL A 424 -27.11 -11.18 -14.24
N ASP A 425 -28.29 -10.74 -14.67
CA ASP A 425 -29.56 -11.32 -14.25
C ASP A 425 -29.67 -12.81 -14.63
N ALA A 426 -29.26 -13.16 -15.85
CA ALA A 426 -29.23 -14.55 -16.29
C ALA A 426 -28.30 -15.43 -15.43
N LEU A 427 -27.13 -14.93 -15.07
CA LEU A 427 -26.18 -15.66 -14.22
C LEU A 427 -26.66 -15.75 -12.77
N LEU A 428 -27.24 -14.67 -12.21
CA LEU A 428 -27.80 -14.67 -10.86
C LEU A 428 -28.99 -15.64 -10.75
N ALA A 429 -29.94 -15.63 -11.69
CA ALA A 429 -31.03 -16.57 -11.72
C ALA A 429 -30.53 -18.04 -11.76
N ARG A 430 -29.47 -18.30 -12.51
CA ARG A 430 -28.85 -19.63 -12.56
C ARG A 430 -28.17 -20.02 -11.23
N ILE A 431 -27.50 -19.08 -10.55
CA ILE A 431 -26.93 -19.30 -9.22
C ILE A 431 -28.03 -19.63 -8.22
N GLU A 432 -29.14 -18.88 -8.24
CA GLU A 432 -30.32 -19.11 -7.40
C GLU A 432 -30.92 -20.49 -7.62
N ALA A 433 -31.23 -20.84 -8.87
CA ALA A 433 -31.76 -22.16 -9.22
C ALA A 433 -30.86 -23.34 -8.82
N LEU A 434 -29.55 -23.16 -8.84
CA LEU A 434 -28.61 -24.18 -8.34
C LEU A 434 -28.58 -24.23 -6.80
N SER A 435 -28.69 -23.08 -6.15
CA SER A 435 -28.72 -22.99 -4.68
C SER A 435 -30.01 -23.62 -4.11
N ASP A 436 -31.16 -23.40 -4.73
CA ASP A 436 -32.43 -24.01 -4.35
C ASP A 436 -32.40 -25.54 -4.45
N ARG A 437 -31.60 -26.06 -5.38
CA ARG A 437 -31.35 -27.50 -5.54
C ARG A 437 -30.17 -28.00 -4.67
N GLN A 438 -29.67 -27.17 -3.75
CA GLN A 438 -28.51 -27.45 -2.87
C GLN A 438 -27.20 -27.78 -3.61
N ARG A 439 -27.09 -27.40 -4.90
CA ARG A 439 -25.89 -27.60 -5.73
C ARG A 439 -24.88 -26.45 -5.55
N TYR A 440 -24.44 -26.23 -4.30
CA TYR A 440 -23.65 -25.06 -3.91
C TYR A 440 -22.29 -24.95 -4.60
N GLU A 441 -21.63 -26.07 -4.90
CA GLU A 441 -20.36 -26.08 -5.61
C GLU A 441 -20.51 -25.56 -7.05
N GLU A 442 -21.55 -25.97 -7.75
CA GLU A 442 -21.85 -25.51 -9.10
C GLU A 442 -22.28 -24.04 -9.09
N ALA A 443 -23.09 -23.62 -8.12
CA ALA A 443 -23.42 -22.22 -7.91
C ALA A 443 -22.17 -21.38 -7.69
N ALA A 444 -21.17 -21.88 -6.94
CA ALA A 444 -19.90 -21.21 -6.72
C ALA A 444 -19.07 -21.08 -8.02
N VAL A 445 -19.12 -22.07 -8.92
CA VAL A 445 -18.48 -21.99 -10.23
C VAL A 445 -19.11 -20.88 -11.08
N ILE A 446 -20.45 -20.84 -11.17
CA ILE A 446 -21.17 -19.79 -11.92
C ILE A 446 -20.86 -18.40 -11.33
N ARG A 447 -20.85 -18.28 -10.00
CA ARG A 447 -20.46 -17.03 -9.33
C ARG A 447 -19.04 -16.59 -9.70
N SER A 448 -18.07 -17.51 -9.75
CA SER A 448 -16.70 -17.19 -10.13
C SER A 448 -16.61 -16.69 -11.58
N ARG A 449 -17.41 -17.25 -12.49
CA ARG A 449 -17.55 -16.82 -13.89
C ARG A 449 -18.16 -15.42 -14.00
N LEU A 450 -19.25 -15.16 -13.24
CA LEU A 450 -19.87 -13.84 -13.14
C LEU A 450 -18.88 -12.78 -12.67
N VAL A 451 -18.14 -13.06 -11.60
CA VAL A 451 -17.13 -12.13 -11.06
C VAL A 451 -16.04 -11.85 -12.08
N ALA A 452 -15.53 -12.86 -12.79
CA ALA A 452 -14.52 -12.67 -13.83
C ALA A 452 -15.03 -11.81 -14.99
N LEU A 453 -16.26 -12.05 -15.45
CA LEU A 453 -16.92 -11.28 -16.50
C LEU A 453 -17.11 -9.82 -16.07
N LEU A 454 -17.74 -9.58 -14.92
CA LEU A 454 -18.02 -8.24 -14.42
C LEU A 454 -16.74 -7.45 -14.17
N ARG A 455 -15.72 -8.07 -13.57
CA ARG A 455 -14.43 -7.40 -13.34
C ARG A 455 -13.81 -6.90 -14.65
N ALA A 456 -13.85 -7.74 -15.69
CA ALA A 456 -13.34 -7.36 -17.01
C ALA A 456 -14.18 -6.25 -17.65
N THR A 457 -15.50 -6.31 -17.55
CA THR A 457 -16.42 -5.32 -18.12
C THR A 457 -16.29 -3.97 -17.41
N VAL A 458 -16.29 -3.95 -16.07
CA VAL A 458 -16.08 -2.72 -15.28
C VAL A 458 -14.73 -2.08 -15.63
N ARG A 459 -13.67 -2.89 -15.65
CA ARG A 459 -12.32 -2.42 -16.00
C ARG A 459 -12.28 -1.81 -17.40
N MET A 460 -12.81 -2.52 -18.38
CA MET A 460 -12.79 -2.07 -19.78
C MET A 460 -13.59 -0.79 -19.98
N GLN A 461 -14.80 -0.70 -19.41
CA GLN A 461 -15.64 0.50 -19.53
C GLN A 461 -14.99 1.70 -18.85
N ARG A 462 -14.32 1.48 -17.70
CA ARG A 462 -13.58 2.51 -16.99
C ARG A 462 -12.37 3.03 -17.79
N LEU A 463 -11.58 2.13 -18.37
CA LEU A 463 -10.47 2.50 -19.26
C LEU A 463 -10.96 3.21 -20.52
N GLY A 464 -12.04 2.71 -21.12
CA GLY A 464 -12.66 3.28 -22.31
C GLY A 464 -13.21 4.70 -22.13
N ALA A 465 -13.49 5.11 -20.89
CA ALA A 465 -13.95 6.47 -20.60
C ALA A 465 -12.97 7.56 -21.05
N LEU A 466 -11.65 7.26 -21.01
CA LEU A 466 -10.61 8.21 -21.46
C LEU A 466 -10.14 7.99 -22.89
N THR A 467 -10.41 6.83 -23.49
CA THR A 467 -9.89 6.49 -24.83
C THR A 467 -10.41 7.44 -25.92
N GLY A 468 -11.69 7.79 -25.86
CA GLY A 468 -12.36 8.68 -26.84
C GLY A 468 -12.07 10.16 -26.65
N ILE A 469 -11.38 10.56 -25.56
CA ILE A 469 -11.09 11.95 -25.27
C ILE A 469 -9.72 12.32 -25.84
N SER A 470 -9.70 13.21 -26.86
CA SER A 470 -8.45 13.62 -27.48
C SER A 470 -7.56 14.43 -26.54
N GLU A 471 -8.13 15.23 -25.65
CA GLU A 471 -7.42 15.92 -24.59
C GLU A 471 -8.31 16.20 -23.38
N LEU A 472 -7.79 15.90 -22.20
CA LEU A 472 -8.36 16.24 -20.90
C LEU A 472 -7.30 16.89 -20.04
N VAL A 473 -7.63 18.03 -19.45
CA VAL A 473 -6.77 18.76 -18.50
C VAL A 473 -7.45 18.76 -17.15
N ALA A 474 -6.73 18.34 -16.12
CA ALA A 474 -7.21 18.36 -14.75
C ALA A 474 -6.13 18.90 -13.81
N ALA A 475 -6.58 19.41 -12.67
CA ALA A 475 -5.70 19.97 -11.66
C ALA A 475 -6.16 19.60 -10.25
N ARG A 476 -5.20 19.44 -9.34
CA ARG A 476 -5.42 19.18 -7.92
C ARG A 476 -4.53 20.10 -7.09
N ARG A 477 -5.08 20.61 -5.98
CA ARG A 477 -4.29 21.43 -5.07
C ARG A 477 -3.34 20.56 -4.25
N ASN A 478 -2.09 20.97 -4.12
CA ASN A 478 -1.13 20.32 -3.25
C ASN A 478 -1.02 21.01 -1.87
N ASP A 479 -0.35 20.36 -0.93
CA ASP A 479 -0.18 20.86 0.44
C ASP A 479 0.64 22.16 0.52
N ALA A 480 1.47 22.45 -0.48
CA ALA A 480 2.25 23.69 -0.59
C ALA A 480 1.47 24.87 -1.20
N TYR A 481 0.15 24.76 -1.33
CA TYR A 481 -0.72 25.78 -1.96
C TYR A 481 -0.44 26.04 -3.44
N GLY A 482 0.24 25.13 -4.13
CA GLY A 482 0.33 25.07 -5.57
C GLY A 482 -0.72 24.13 -6.19
N TRP A 483 -0.63 23.92 -7.51
CA TRP A 483 -1.51 23.02 -8.25
C TRP A 483 -0.69 21.97 -8.99
N GLU A 484 -0.99 20.70 -8.77
CA GLU A 484 -0.58 19.59 -9.62
C GLU A 484 -1.48 19.61 -10.87
N ILE A 485 -0.89 19.64 -12.05
CA ILE A 485 -1.58 19.76 -13.33
C ILE A 485 -1.23 18.54 -14.18
N VAL A 486 -2.22 17.97 -14.84
CA VAL A 486 -2.05 16.86 -15.79
C VAL A 486 -2.72 17.17 -17.11
N VAL A 487 -2.06 16.79 -18.19
CA VAL A 487 -2.63 16.74 -19.55
C VAL A 487 -2.69 15.28 -19.97
N VAL A 488 -3.88 14.79 -20.24
CA VAL A 488 -4.14 13.40 -20.64
C VAL A 488 -4.68 13.39 -22.06
N ARG A 489 -4.08 12.57 -22.93
CA ARG A 489 -4.55 12.40 -24.32
C ARG A 489 -4.82 10.93 -24.58
N HIS A 490 -6.06 10.61 -24.97
CA HIS A 490 -6.49 9.22 -25.25
C HIS A 490 -6.11 8.21 -24.14
N GLY A 491 -6.25 8.63 -22.87
CA GLY A 491 -5.91 7.77 -21.71
C GLY A 491 -4.43 7.67 -21.37
N ARG A 492 -3.54 8.41 -22.07
CA ARG A 492 -2.11 8.50 -21.81
C ARG A 492 -1.75 9.83 -21.14
N LEU A 493 -0.87 9.79 -20.14
CA LEU A 493 -0.34 11.00 -19.53
C LEU A 493 0.62 11.68 -20.53
N ALA A 494 0.17 12.81 -21.13
CA ALA A 494 0.92 13.54 -22.14
C ALA A 494 1.83 14.61 -21.54
N ALA A 495 1.44 15.23 -20.42
CA ALA A 495 2.28 16.13 -19.63
C ALA A 495 1.84 16.17 -18.17
N ALA A 496 2.77 16.56 -17.32
CA ALA A 496 2.55 16.83 -15.90
C ALA A 496 3.35 18.07 -15.49
N ALA A 497 2.80 18.90 -14.60
CA ALA A 497 3.45 20.07 -14.07
C ALA A 497 2.96 20.40 -12.66
N THR A 498 3.73 21.19 -11.92
CA THR A 498 3.31 21.76 -10.64
C THR A 498 3.46 23.27 -10.69
N SER A 499 2.38 24.01 -10.42
CA SER A 499 2.43 25.48 -10.37
C SER A 499 3.14 25.95 -9.09
N PRO A 500 3.83 27.08 -9.13
CA PRO A 500 4.37 27.69 -7.93
C PRO A 500 3.27 28.01 -6.91
N PRO A 501 3.59 27.96 -5.60
CA PRO A 501 2.62 28.28 -4.54
C PRO A 501 2.04 29.69 -4.71
N ARG A 502 0.73 29.81 -4.49
CA ARG A 502 -0.02 31.08 -4.49
C ARG A 502 -0.02 31.87 -5.80
N LEU A 503 0.55 31.32 -6.88
CA LEU A 503 0.43 31.90 -8.21
C LEU A 503 -0.74 31.28 -8.98
N HIS A 504 -1.24 32.04 -9.97
CA HIS A 504 -2.31 31.56 -10.84
C HIS A 504 -1.80 30.39 -11.69
N PRO A 505 -2.48 29.23 -11.74
CA PRO A 505 -1.96 28.03 -12.41
C PRO A 505 -1.96 28.10 -13.95
N ARG A 506 -2.68 29.07 -14.56
CA ARG A 506 -2.88 29.14 -16.01
C ARG A 506 -1.58 29.16 -16.81
N PRO A 507 -0.56 29.98 -16.49
CA PRO A 507 0.69 29.98 -17.26
C PRO A 507 1.41 28.62 -17.23
N THR A 508 1.41 27.95 -16.09
CA THR A 508 1.99 26.59 -15.94
C THR A 508 1.21 25.56 -16.77
N LEU A 509 -0.12 25.67 -16.78
CA LEU A 509 -0.99 24.81 -17.58
C LEU A 509 -0.72 25.01 -19.08
N ASP A 510 -0.68 26.25 -19.55
CA ASP A 510 -0.46 26.57 -20.98
C ASP A 510 0.93 26.05 -21.44
N MET A 511 1.95 26.17 -20.60
CA MET A 511 3.28 25.61 -20.86
C MET A 511 3.26 24.06 -20.88
N ALA A 512 2.61 23.42 -19.89
CA ALA A 512 2.47 21.97 -19.86
C ALA A 512 1.76 21.44 -21.11
N ARG A 513 0.71 22.11 -21.56
CA ARG A 513 -0.03 21.77 -22.78
C ARG A 513 0.82 21.93 -24.04
N ALA A 514 1.61 23.02 -24.14
CA ALA A 514 2.49 23.29 -25.27
C ALA A 514 3.62 22.24 -25.40
N THR A 515 4.08 21.67 -24.29
CA THR A 515 5.15 20.66 -24.24
C THR A 515 4.64 19.22 -24.16
N ALA A 516 3.31 19.03 -24.16
CA ALA A 516 2.70 17.72 -24.01
C ALA A 516 3.01 16.80 -25.21
N GLU A 517 3.28 15.50 -24.91
CA GLU A 517 3.50 14.47 -25.93
C GLU A 517 2.36 14.44 -26.95
N THR A 518 2.71 14.32 -28.25
CA THR A 518 1.73 13.93 -29.27
C THR A 518 1.40 12.45 -29.11
N VAL A 519 0.12 12.15 -28.96
CA VAL A 519 -0.35 10.78 -28.71
C VAL A 519 -1.11 10.27 -29.92
N LEU A 520 -0.66 9.15 -30.48
CA LEU A 520 -1.35 8.43 -31.55
C LEU A 520 -2.21 7.33 -30.96
N THR A 521 -3.45 7.21 -31.44
CA THR A 521 -4.37 6.13 -31.05
C THR A 521 -4.02 4.84 -31.78
N GLY A 522 -4.08 3.72 -31.05
CA GLY A 522 -3.97 2.38 -31.62
C GLY A 522 -5.33 1.85 -32.12
N PRO A 523 -5.36 0.64 -32.69
CA PRO A 523 -6.61 -0.02 -33.09
C PRO A 523 -7.46 -0.43 -31.87
N GLY A 524 -8.79 -0.39 -32.05
CA GLY A 524 -9.74 -0.89 -31.06
C GLY A 524 -10.04 0.07 -29.89
N PRO A 525 -10.81 -0.39 -28.90
CA PRO A 525 -11.33 0.45 -27.83
C PRO A 525 -10.35 0.54 -26.63
N VAL A 526 -9.05 0.71 -26.90
CA VAL A 526 -8.01 0.72 -25.88
C VAL A 526 -7.38 2.09 -25.74
N PRO A 527 -6.94 2.47 -24.53
CA PRO A 527 -6.15 3.66 -24.33
C PRO A 527 -4.84 3.62 -25.15
N ALA A 528 -4.34 4.80 -25.50
CA ALA A 528 -3.02 4.96 -26.13
C ALA A 528 -1.85 4.73 -25.13
N ALA A 529 -2.13 4.12 -23.99
CA ALA A 529 -1.19 3.78 -22.94
C ALA A 529 -1.45 2.35 -22.43
N SER A 530 -0.57 1.82 -21.60
CA SER A 530 -0.85 0.57 -20.90
C SER A 530 -2.07 0.72 -19.98
N ALA A 531 -2.81 -0.37 -19.78
CA ALA A 531 -3.96 -0.36 -18.88
C ALA A 531 -3.58 0.11 -17.46
N GLU A 532 -2.39 -0.26 -16.98
CA GLU A 532 -1.89 0.16 -15.66
C GLU A 532 -1.66 1.67 -15.59
N GLU A 533 -1.10 2.28 -16.64
CA GLU A 533 -0.93 3.75 -16.71
C GLU A 533 -2.28 4.46 -16.67
N THR A 534 -3.22 4.03 -17.51
CA THR A 534 -4.56 4.63 -17.56
C THR A 534 -5.30 4.46 -16.23
N GLU A 535 -5.13 3.33 -15.55
CA GLU A 535 -5.70 3.11 -14.20
C GLU A 535 -5.12 4.06 -13.15
N ARG A 536 -3.82 4.39 -13.22
CA ARG A 536 -3.21 5.41 -12.34
C ARG A 536 -3.81 6.79 -12.60
N ILE A 537 -3.97 7.15 -13.86
CA ILE A 537 -4.60 8.42 -14.26
C ILE A 537 -6.04 8.48 -13.74
N LEU A 538 -6.85 7.43 -13.97
CA LEU A 538 -8.22 7.36 -13.49
C LEU A 538 -8.33 7.46 -11.98
N ALA A 539 -7.48 6.73 -11.24
CA ALA A 539 -7.44 6.79 -9.78
C ALA A 539 -7.10 8.20 -9.27
N TRP A 540 -6.27 8.95 -10.00
CA TRP A 540 -5.96 10.34 -9.67
C TRP A 540 -7.11 11.29 -10.01
N LEU A 541 -7.77 11.11 -11.17
CA LEU A 541 -8.90 11.92 -11.62
C LEU A 541 -10.14 11.74 -10.73
N GLU A 542 -10.37 10.54 -10.21
CA GLU A 542 -11.53 10.19 -9.37
C GLU A 542 -11.39 10.66 -7.91
N ARG A 543 -10.26 11.27 -7.52
CA ARG A 543 -10.13 11.85 -6.17
C ARG A 543 -11.06 13.04 -6.00
N PRO A 544 -11.70 13.21 -4.83
CA PRO A 544 -12.70 14.25 -4.61
C PRO A 544 -12.14 15.69 -4.69
N ASP A 545 -10.82 15.86 -4.51
CA ASP A 545 -10.09 17.12 -4.58
C ASP A 545 -9.58 17.46 -5.99
N THR A 546 -9.72 16.56 -6.96
CA THR A 546 -9.36 16.80 -8.36
C THR A 546 -10.44 17.63 -9.07
N ARG A 547 -10.00 18.59 -9.86
CA ARG A 547 -10.86 19.46 -10.67
C ARG A 547 -10.59 19.23 -12.13
N LEU A 548 -11.65 18.95 -12.88
CA LEU A 548 -11.60 18.97 -14.34
C LEU A 548 -11.52 20.44 -14.78
N VAL A 549 -10.49 20.76 -15.56
CA VAL A 549 -10.26 22.14 -16.05
C VAL A 549 -10.79 22.29 -17.47
N GLU A 550 -10.39 21.39 -18.36
CA GLU A 550 -10.81 21.39 -19.77
C GLU A 550 -10.92 19.96 -20.29
N THR A 551 -11.83 19.71 -21.22
CA THR A 551 -11.95 18.42 -21.90
C THR A 551 -12.49 18.61 -23.31
N SER A 552 -11.97 17.85 -24.26
CA SER A 552 -12.43 17.84 -25.65
C SER A 552 -13.65 16.93 -25.90
N GLY A 553 -14.05 16.16 -24.90
CA GLY A 553 -15.18 15.24 -24.98
C GLY A 553 -15.78 14.95 -23.61
N ASP A 554 -16.88 14.23 -23.59
CA ASP A 554 -17.58 13.88 -22.35
C ASP A 554 -16.78 12.89 -21.53
N TRP A 555 -16.48 13.24 -20.28
CA TRP A 555 -15.93 12.33 -19.30
C TRP A 555 -16.97 12.00 -18.24
N VAL A 556 -17.27 10.72 -18.07
CA VAL A 556 -18.24 10.21 -17.11
C VAL A 556 -17.56 9.26 -16.13
N SER A 557 -17.66 9.55 -14.84
CA SER A 557 -17.22 8.66 -13.77
C SER A 557 -18.32 8.59 -12.69
N PRO A 558 -18.79 7.39 -12.36
CA PRO A 558 -18.43 6.08 -12.90
C PRO A 558 -18.89 5.89 -14.35
N ALA A 559 -18.06 5.21 -15.14
CA ALA A 559 -18.31 5.02 -16.56
C ALA A 559 -19.34 3.92 -16.81
N ARG A 560 -20.39 4.24 -17.57
CA ARG A 560 -21.39 3.32 -18.13
C ARG A 560 -22.08 2.39 -17.14
N GLY A 561 -22.84 1.40 -17.62
CA GLY A 561 -23.71 0.55 -16.83
C GLY A 561 -23.02 -0.46 -15.92
N ALA A 562 -21.77 -0.87 -16.21
CA ALA A 562 -21.07 -1.84 -15.39
C ALA A 562 -20.64 -1.30 -14.02
N ALA A 563 -20.47 0.00 -13.87
CA ALA A 563 -19.99 0.62 -12.62
C ALA A 563 -20.91 0.35 -11.41
N ARG A 564 -22.21 0.19 -11.62
CA ARG A 564 -23.18 -0.14 -10.55
C ARG A 564 -22.92 -1.49 -9.88
N PHE A 565 -22.19 -2.39 -10.53
CA PHE A 565 -21.85 -3.71 -9.98
C PHE A 565 -20.57 -3.72 -9.15
N THR A 566 -19.91 -2.59 -8.94
CA THR A 566 -18.67 -2.50 -8.15
C THR A 566 -18.87 -3.01 -6.73
N THR A 567 -20.01 -2.70 -6.08
CA THR A 567 -20.33 -3.20 -4.75
C THR A 567 -20.48 -4.73 -4.72
N LEU A 568 -21.07 -5.32 -5.76
CA LEU A 568 -21.19 -6.77 -5.89
C LEU A 568 -19.81 -7.43 -6.04
N LEU A 569 -18.92 -6.83 -6.82
CA LEU A 569 -17.53 -7.28 -6.96
C LEU A 569 -16.78 -7.23 -5.63
N THR A 570 -16.84 -6.12 -4.89
CA THR A 570 -16.18 -5.95 -3.59
C THR A 570 -16.66 -7.00 -2.58
N ARG A 571 -17.98 -7.25 -2.51
CA ARG A 571 -18.55 -8.31 -1.64
C ARG A 571 -18.08 -9.71 -2.03
N ALA A 572 -18.02 -10.01 -3.32
CA ALA A 572 -17.55 -11.30 -3.82
C ALA A 572 -16.06 -11.53 -3.53
N GLU A 573 -15.24 -10.50 -3.63
CA GLU A 573 -13.81 -10.53 -3.30
C GLU A 573 -13.56 -10.73 -1.80
N ALA A 574 -14.29 -10.02 -0.94
CA ALA A 574 -14.23 -10.21 0.50
C ALA A 574 -14.63 -11.64 0.91
N ALA A 575 -15.65 -12.23 0.26
CA ALA A 575 -16.06 -13.60 0.50
C ALA A 575 -15.02 -14.64 0.05
N ALA A 576 -14.28 -14.37 -1.03
CA ALA A 576 -13.20 -15.22 -1.52
C ALA A 576 -11.99 -15.19 -0.58
N SER A 577 -11.60 -14.01 -0.10
CA SER A 577 -10.48 -13.82 0.82
C SER A 577 -10.68 -14.54 2.16
N ARG A 578 -11.91 -14.57 2.69
CA ARG A 578 -12.26 -15.32 3.92
C ARG A 578 -12.12 -16.82 3.76
N ARG A 579 -12.43 -17.37 2.57
CA ARG A 579 -12.24 -18.81 2.30
C ARG A 579 -10.77 -19.21 2.23
N ASP A 580 -9.93 -18.39 1.59
CA ASP A 580 -8.49 -18.64 1.52
C ASP A 580 -7.82 -18.62 2.90
N SER A 581 -8.25 -17.74 3.79
CA SER A 581 -7.75 -17.72 5.17
C SER A 581 -8.20 -18.93 5.97
N SER A 582 -9.46 -19.37 5.85
CA SER A 582 -9.97 -20.54 6.54
C SER A 582 -9.36 -21.88 6.05
N VAL A 583 -9.04 -21.97 4.75
CA VAL A 583 -8.36 -23.15 4.19
C VAL A 583 -6.89 -23.21 4.63
N ARG A 584 -6.22 -22.06 4.75
CA ARG A 584 -4.83 -22.02 5.28
C ARG A 584 -4.74 -22.38 6.74
N SER A 585 -5.70 -21.96 7.58
CA SER A 585 -5.75 -22.36 9.00
C SER A 585 -6.02 -23.87 9.18
N SER A 586 -6.89 -24.47 8.36
CA SER A 586 -7.18 -25.91 8.43
C SER A 586 -6.05 -26.81 7.89
N VAL A 587 -5.15 -26.28 7.05
CA VAL A 587 -3.97 -27.01 6.55
C VAL A 587 -2.81 -26.95 7.55
N THR A 588 -2.67 -25.85 8.31
CA THR A 588 -1.69 -25.75 9.40
C THR A 588 -2.08 -26.65 10.59
N ASP A 589 -3.35 -26.76 10.94
CA ASP A 589 -3.84 -27.66 12.01
C ASP A 589 -3.58 -29.15 11.69
N ARG A 590 -3.72 -29.55 10.41
CA ARG A 590 -3.43 -30.95 10.00
C ARG A 590 -1.94 -31.28 9.92
N SER A 591 -1.06 -30.28 9.81
CA SER A 591 0.39 -30.51 9.81
C SER A 591 0.98 -30.65 11.22
N ASP A 592 0.34 -30.08 12.23
CA ASP A 592 0.75 -30.20 13.62
C ASP A 592 0.25 -31.52 14.28
N ASP A 593 -0.94 -31.99 13.90
CA ASP A 593 -1.45 -33.33 14.32
C ASP A 593 -0.61 -34.47 13.73
N ALA A 594 -0.05 -34.33 12.53
CA ALA A 594 0.81 -35.33 11.92
C ALA A 594 2.24 -35.34 12.51
N ARG A 595 2.66 -34.33 13.26
CA ARG A 595 3.93 -34.31 14.00
C ARG A 595 3.82 -34.83 15.42
N SER A 596 2.65 -34.80 16.04
CA SER A 596 2.43 -35.34 17.39
C SER A 596 2.23 -36.87 17.45
N LEU A 597 2.13 -37.56 16.31
CA LEU A 597 2.02 -39.03 16.20
C LEU A 597 3.34 -39.71 15.82
N ARG A 598 4.48 -39.01 15.90
CA ARG A 598 5.82 -39.59 15.77
C ARG A 598 6.75 -39.12 16.89
N LEU A 599 6.44 -39.53 18.10
CA LEU A 599 7.37 -39.66 19.24
C LEU A 599 6.93 -40.86 20.09
#